data_9829f1e893f342424613e84201122deb
#
_entry.id   9829f1e893f342424613e84201122deb
#
_cell.length_a   1.000
_cell.length_b   1.000
_cell.length_c   1.000
_cell.angle_alpha   90.00
_cell.angle_beta   90.00
_cell.angle_gamma   90.00
#
_symmetry.space_group_name_H-M   'P 1'
#
loop_
_entity.id
_entity.type
_entity.pdbx_description
1 polymer ?
#
loop_
_entity_poly.entity_id
_entity_poly.type
_entity_poly.pdbx_seq_one_letter_code
_entity_poly.pdbx_strand_id
1 'polypeptide(L)'
;MNPTSEILERVNKSSSEHHDGVFTRLFRYLLREDIYFAAYQKLYANSGAMTPGSDNDTADGFSAEYVYELIEELRSGKYKPKPVRREYIKKQNGKMRPLGIPSFRDKLLQEAVRMFLEAIYEPLFYDQSHGFRPERSCHTALDQIKTNFRSVKWFIEGDIKGCFDNIDHAVLIKTLEVKIKDSRFINIIRTFLKAGYVEDFQYHSTLSGTPQGGIISPILANIYLHELDRKVMKLKEKFDKQSTRHQTPEYLHLAKRRQTLQKKIDRDNQRGTEAGISGSSESCLTEHQQHQFPHSFPKQHLQYHRTDSALRPQQLSEN
;
A
#
# COMPACT_ATOMS: atom_id res chain seq x y z
N MET A 1 26.95 17.66 12.63
CA MET A 1 25.97 16.60 12.96
C MET A 1 25.17 16.36 11.70
N ASN A 2 25.07 15.11 11.20
CA ASN A 2 24.33 14.86 9.96
C ASN A 2 22.85 15.22 10.13
N PRO A 3 22.23 15.93 9.19
CA PRO A 3 20.81 16.29 9.26
C PRO A 3 19.92 15.03 9.21
N THR A 4 18.67 15.16 9.66
CA THR A 4 17.70 14.07 9.67
C THR A 4 17.51 13.44 8.29
N SER A 5 17.51 14.22 7.20
CA SER A 5 17.38 13.71 5.83
C SER A 5 18.47 12.70 5.47
N GLU A 6 19.74 13.02 5.75
CA GLU A 6 20.87 12.11 5.49
C GLU A 6 20.80 10.83 6.31
N ILE A 7 20.27 10.92 7.55
CA ILE A 7 20.09 9.74 8.41
C ILE A 7 19.02 8.83 7.80
N LEU A 8 17.90 9.39 7.37
CA LEU A 8 16.81 8.62 6.75
C LEU A 8 17.25 8.00 5.42
N GLU A 9 17.97 8.74 4.58
CA GLU A 9 18.54 8.21 3.33
C GLU A 9 19.51 7.04 3.59
N ARG A 10 20.38 7.17 4.59
CA ARG A 10 21.30 6.09 4.98
C ARG A 10 20.55 4.86 5.49
N VAL A 11 19.48 5.05 6.27
CA VAL A 11 18.63 3.94 6.74
C VAL A 11 17.94 3.28 5.55
N ASN A 12 17.39 4.06 4.63
CA ASN A 12 16.73 3.56 3.43
C ASN A 12 17.70 2.79 2.53
N LYS A 13 18.88 3.36 2.25
CA LYS A 13 19.94 2.71 1.47
C LYS A 13 20.37 1.39 2.12
N SER A 14 20.60 1.39 3.43
CA SER A 14 20.95 0.17 4.17
C SER A 14 19.87 -0.91 4.08
N SER A 15 18.60 -0.53 4.10
CA SER A 15 17.48 -1.48 3.94
C SER A 15 17.37 -2.01 2.52
N SER A 16 17.62 -1.17 1.51
CA SER A 16 17.60 -1.56 0.09
C SER A 16 18.73 -2.52 -0.27
N GLU A 17 19.94 -2.27 0.25
CA GLU A 17 21.12 -3.08 -0.04
C GLU A 17 21.18 -4.38 0.77
N HIS A 18 20.60 -4.37 1.98
CA HIS A 18 20.65 -5.50 2.92
C HIS A 18 19.24 -5.88 3.39
N HIS A 19 18.52 -6.61 2.53
CA HIS A 19 17.14 -7.02 2.82
C HIS A 19 16.99 -7.84 4.10
N ASP A 20 18.03 -8.53 4.57
CA ASP A 20 18.05 -9.27 5.86
C ASP A 20 18.69 -8.47 7.00
N GLY A 21 19.15 -7.25 6.74
CA GLY A 21 19.75 -6.38 7.73
C GLY A 21 18.80 -6.00 8.86
N VAL A 22 19.35 -5.78 10.06
CA VAL A 22 18.61 -5.41 11.26
C VAL A 22 19.07 -4.05 11.79
N PHE A 23 18.13 -3.32 12.39
CA PHE A 23 18.36 -1.99 12.97
C PHE A 23 18.33 -2.07 14.50
N THR A 24 19.43 -1.70 15.15
CA THR A 24 19.62 -1.89 16.61
C THR A 24 19.65 -0.60 17.42
N ARG A 25 19.70 0.57 16.78
CA ARG A 25 19.93 1.85 17.45
C ARG A 25 19.05 2.97 16.93
N LEU A 26 17.77 2.72 16.70
CA LEU A 26 16.82 3.70 16.15
C LEU A 26 16.36 4.69 17.22
N PHE A 27 16.17 4.25 18.46
CA PHE A 27 15.67 5.09 19.55
C PHE A 27 16.54 6.34 19.77
N ARG A 28 17.86 6.23 19.60
CA ARG A 28 18.78 7.39 19.74
C ARG A 28 18.44 8.55 18.81
N TYR A 29 17.83 8.27 17.67
CA TYR A 29 17.43 9.30 16.72
C TYR A 29 16.18 10.04 17.17
N LEU A 30 15.31 9.42 17.97
CA LEU A 30 14.16 10.07 18.59
C LEU A 30 14.57 11.04 19.74
N LEU A 31 15.85 11.04 20.14
CA LEU A 31 16.39 11.98 21.11
C LEU A 31 17.07 13.20 20.45
N ARG A 32 16.81 13.43 19.16
CA ARG A 32 17.34 14.55 18.38
C ARG A 32 16.23 15.56 18.12
N GLU A 33 16.55 16.82 18.22
CA GLU A 33 15.59 17.91 17.99
C GLU A 33 15.22 18.04 16.50
N ASP A 34 16.20 17.92 15.60
CA ASP A 34 16.02 18.15 14.16
C ASP A 34 14.96 17.21 13.52
N ILE A 35 14.75 16.01 14.09
CA ILE A 35 13.70 15.12 13.58
C ILE A 35 12.30 15.67 13.86
N TYR A 36 12.11 16.34 14.98
CA TYR A 36 10.81 16.93 15.34
C TYR A 36 10.49 18.18 14.53
N PHE A 37 11.50 18.97 14.17
CA PHE A 37 11.31 20.06 13.21
C PHE A 37 10.91 19.54 11.83
N ALA A 38 11.55 18.46 11.35
CA ALA A 38 11.17 17.82 10.09
C ALA A 38 9.76 17.19 10.16
N ALA A 39 9.41 16.56 11.29
CA ALA A 39 8.07 16.03 11.55
C ALA A 39 7.01 17.14 11.60
N TYR A 40 7.32 18.26 12.27
CA TYR A 40 6.44 19.42 12.33
C TYR A 40 6.12 19.99 10.96
N GLN A 41 7.12 20.18 10.09
CA GLN A 41 6.91 20.67 8.73
C GLN A 41 5.92 19.80 7.94
N LYS A 42 6.04 18.48 8.06
CA LYS A 42 5.12 17.54 7.40
C LYS A 42 3.71 17.60 7.98
N LEU A 43 3.59 17.71 9.29
CA LEU A 43 2.29 17.75 9.96
C LEU A 43 1.57 19.08 9.73
N TYR A 44 2.28 20.20 9.80
CA TYR A 44 1.71 21.54 9.64
C TYR A 44 1.09 21.75 8.25
N ALA A 45 1.64 21.10 7.21
CA ALA A 45 1.09 21.15 5.87
C ALA A 45 -0.28 20.44 5.74
N ASN A 46 -0.68 19.62 6.72
CA ASN A 46 -1.94 18.89 6.69
C ASN A 46 -3.08 19.68 7.32
N SER A 47 -4.27 19.65 6.71
CA SER A 47 -5.48 20.32 7.20
C SER A 47 -5.90 19.89 8.62
N GLY A 48 -5.47 18.71 9.09
CA GLY A 48 -5.74 18.20 10.44
C GLY A 48 -4.72 18.62 11.50
N ALA A 49 -3.72 19.46 11.17
CA ALA A 49 -2.68 19.90 12.11
C ALA A 49 -3.26 20.60 13.33
N MET A 50 -4.24 21.48 13.11
CA MET A 50 -4.90 22.30 14.13
C MET A 50 -6.02 21.58 14.88
N THR A 51 -6.35 20.33 14.54
CA THR A 51 -7.40 19.58 15.20
C THR A 51 -6.88 19.01 16.52
N PRO A 52 -7.39 19.44 17.70
CA PRO A 52 -6.92 18.96 18.99
C PRO A 52 -7.31 17.50 19.22
N GLY A 53 -6.47 16.77 19.97
CA GLY A 53 -6.75 15.42 20.42
C GLY A 53 -7.70 15.38 21.63
N SER A 54 -7.35 14.57 22.63
CA SER A 54 -8.05 14.52 23.92
C SER A 54 -7.66 15.67 24.86
N ASP A 55 -6.71 16.47 24.45
CA ASP A 55 -6.27 17.73 25.06
C ASP A 55 -6.50 18.89 24.09
N ASN A 56 -6.20 20.10 24.54
CA ASN A 56 -6.30 21.30 23.72
C ASN A 56 -4.98 21.63 22.98
N ASP A 57 -4.03 20.68 22.94
CA ASP A 57 -2.74 20.86 22.31
C ASP A 57 -2.86 20.80 20.78
N THR A 58 -2.29 21.79 20.10
CA THR A 58 -2.33 21.95 18.64
C THR A 58 -0.96 22.34 18.11
N ALA A 59 -0.83 22.39 16.77
CA ALA A 59 0.41 22.78 16.11
C ALA A 59 0.90 24.20 16.46
N ASP A 60 0.02 25.08 16.92
CA ASP A 60 0.40 26.46 17.29
C ASP A 60 1.26 26.53 18.57
N GLY A 61 1.17 25.52 19.44
CA GLY A 61 1.99 25.42 20.65
C GLY A 61 3.41 24.91 20.40
N PHE A 62 3.79 24.62 19.17
CA PHE A 62 5.10 24.07 18.86
C PHE A 62 6.23 25.06 19.09
N SER A 63 7.23 24.66 19.84
CA SER A 63 8.44 25.42 20.14
C SER A 63 9.64 24.51 20.37
N ALA A 64 10.84 25.08 20.44
CA ALA A 64 12.04 24.31 20.79
C ALA A 64 11.94 23.70 22.20
N GLU A 65 11.35 24.42 23.12
CA GLU A 65 11.16 23.98 24.50
C GLU A 65 10.19 22.80 24.58
N TYR A 66 9.12 22.86 23.82
CA TYR A 66 8.17 21.74 23.64
C TYR A 66 8.87 20.45 23.17
N VAL A 67 9.77 20.58 22.18
CA VAL A 67 10.57 19.45 21.68
C VAL A 67 11.53 18.95 22.76
N TYR A 68 12.19 19.87 23.47
CA TYR A 68 13.10 19.50 24.55
C TYR A 68 12.39 18.70 25.65
N GLU A 69 11.23 19.15 26.11
CA GLU A 69 10.43 18.42 27.10
C GLU A 69 10.05 17.01 26.62
N LEU A 70 9.61 16.86 25.35
CA LEU A 70 9.29 15.56 24.76
C LEU A 70 10.51 14.63 24.76
N ILE A 71 11.69 15.16 24.40
CA ILE A 71 12.95 14.38 24.40
C ILE A 71 13.31 13.94 25.83
N GLU A 72 13.16 14.80 26.83
CA GLU A 72 13.44 14.46 28.23
C GLU A 72 12.48 13.39 28.78
N GLU A 73 11.20 13.45 28.41
CA GLU A 73 10.25 12.38 28.75
C GLU A 73 10.64 11.04 28.11
N LEU A 74 11.07 11.06 26.84
CA LEU A 74 11.54 9.86 26.15
C LEU A 74 12.83 9.32 26.78
N ARG A 75 13.78 10.20 27.11
CA ARG A 75 15.06 9.84 27.72
C ARG A 75 14.87 9.21 29.09
N SER A 76 14.00 9.78 29.90
CA SER A 76 13.68 9.30 31.25
C SER A 76 12.71 8.11 31.28
N GLY A 77 12.13 7.74 30.14
CA GLY A 77 11.12 6.68 30.07
C GLY A 77 9.75 7.08 30.66
N LYS A 78 9.52 8.35 30.92
CA LYS A 78 8.26 8.89 31.48
C LYS A 78 7.18 9.16 30.43
N TYR A 79 7.55 9.18 29.14
CA TYR A 79 6.60 9.41 28.06
C TYR A 79 5.47 8.38 28.08
N LYS A 80 4.24 8.89 28.06
CA LYS A 80 3.02 8.09 27.91
C LYS A 80 2.10 8.78 26.91
N PRO A 81 1.69 8.11 25.81
CA PRO A 81 0.75 8.68 24.87
C PRO A 81 -0.60 8.90 25.54
N LYS A 82 -1.28 9.98 25.16
CA LYS A 82 -2.65 10.24 25.61
C LYS A 82 -3.64 9.38 24.82
N PRO A 83 -4.79 9.00 25.40
CA PRO A 83 -5.84 8.33 24.64
C PRO A 83 -6.29 9.21 23.48
N VAL A 84 -6.56 8.62 22.32
CA VAL A 84 -7.03 9.37 21.16
C VAL A 84 -8.48 9.83 21.38
N ARG A 85 -8.83 11.04 20.94
CA ARG A 85 -10.22 11.52 20.95
C ARG A 85 -10.97 10.90 19.78
N ARG A 86 -12.09 10.23 20.05
CA ARG A 86 -12.92 9.60 19.03
C ARG A 86 -13.93 10.59 18.45
N GLU A 87 -13.94 10.67 17.10
CA GLU A 87 -14.91 11.43 16.32
C GLU A 87 -15.51 10.56 15.24
N TYR A 88 -16.71 10.87 14.79
CA TYR A 88 -17.39 10.10 13.76
C TYR A 88 -17.56 10.90 12.47
N ILE A 89 -17.06 10.36 11.37
CA ILE A 89 -17.21 10.96 10.04
C ILE A 89 -18.22 10.15 9.24
N LYS A 90 -19.20 10.84 8.64
CA LYS A 90 -20.23 10.23 7.79
C LYS A 90 -19.60 9.80 6.45
N LYS A 91 -19.74 8.52 6.10
CA LYS A 91 -19.37 7.98 4.80
C LYS A 91 -20.44 8.32 3.74
N GLN A 92 -20.07 8.23 2.44
CA GLN A 92 -21.01 8.43 1.33
C GLN A 92 -22.23 7.50 1.39
N ASN A 93 -22.07 6.29 1.91
CA ASN A 93 -23.16 5.31 2.10
C ASN A 93 -23.98 5.53 3.38
N GLY A 94 -23.84 6.66 4.05
CA GLY A 94 -24.56 7.04 5.26
C GLY A 94 -24.04 6.40 6.56
N LYS A 95 -23.15 5.42 6.52
CA LYS A 95 -22.55 4.80 7.70
C LYS A 95 -21.53 5.75 8.36
N MET A 96 -21.44 5.68 9.69
CA MET A 96 -20.43 6.43 10.44
C MET A 96 -19.09 5.68 10.44
N ARG A 97 -18.00 6.43 10.31
CA ARG A 97 -16.63 5.91 10.44
C ARG A 97 -15.99 6.53 11.67
N PRO A 98 -15.58 5.73 12.66
CA PRO A 98 -14.85 6.25 13.79
C PRO A 98 -13.46 6.73 13.34
N LEU A 99 -13.04 7.89 13.80
CA LEU A 99 -11.71 8.47 13.62
C LEU A 99 -11.12 8.76 14.98
N GLY A 100 -9.91 8.31 15.24
CA GLY A 100 -9.16 8.64 16.47
C GLY A 100 -8.20 9.80 16.21
N ILE A 101 -8.32 10.87 16.95
CA ILE A 101 -7.48 12.06 16.83
C ILE A 101 -6.49 12.07 18.00
N PRO A 102 -5.18 11.79 17.75
CA PRO A 102 -4.15 11.89 18.79
C PRO A 102 -3.91 13.32 19.23
N SER A 103 -3.34 13.52 20.43
CA SER A 103 -2.79 14.81 20.85
C SER A 103 -1.70 15.27 19.87
N PHE A 104 -1.43 16.57 19.82
CA PHE A 104 -0.41 17.07 18.90
C PHE A 104 0.99 16.53 19.27
N ARG A 105 1.29 16.39 20.54
CA ARG A 105 2.53 15.77 21.04
C ARG A 105 2.70 14.34 20.54
N ASP A 106 1.62 13.56 20.58
CA ASP A 106 1.63 12.19 20.07
C ASP A 106 1.72 12.16 18.55
N LYS A 107 1.04 13.07 17.82
CA LYS A 107 1.18 13.19 16.36
C LYS A 107 2.63 13.44 15.97
N LEU A 108 3.32 14.34 16.69
CA LEU A 108 4.70 14.72 16.42
C LEU A 108 5.66 13.52 16.59
N LEU A 109 5.53 12.78 17.69
CA LEU A 109 6.35 11.59 17.91
C LEU A 109 5.98 10.44 16.96
N GLN A 110 4.68 10.26 16.67
CA GLN A 110 4.24 9.27 15.68
C GLN A 110 4.82 9.56 14.29
N GLU A 111 4.88 10.82 13.87
CA GLU A 111 5.49 11.19 12.60
C GLU A 111 7.00 10.92 12.58
N ALA A 112 7.71 11.26 13.66
CA ALA A 112 9.12 10.94 13.79
C ALA A 112 9.38 9.41 13.68
N VAL A 113 8.58 8.60 14.35
CA VAL A 113 8.66 7.13 14.24
C VAL A 113 8.28 6.64 12.84
N ARG A 114 7.22 7.22 12.23
CA ARG A 114 6.77 6.88 10.87
C ARG A 114 7.87 7.10 9.83
N MET A 115 8.62 8.20 9.93
CA MET A 115 9.72 8.50 9.01
C MET A 115 10.79 7.40 9.03
N PHE A 116 11.14 6.85 10.20
CA PHE A 116 12.07 5.73 10.26
C PHE A 116 11.46 4.42 9.75
N LEU A 117 10.20 4.14 10.08
CA LEU A 117 9.53 2.95 9.56
C LEU A 117 9.44 3.00 8.03
N GLU A 118 9.10 4.16 7.47
CA GLU A 118 9.07 4.37 6.02
C GLU A 118 10.45 4.15 5.40
N ALA A 119 11.51 4.73 5.95
CA ALA A 119 12.86 4.54 5.47
C ALA A 119 13.32 3.06 5.48
N ILE A 120 12.83 2.27 6.47
CA ILE A 120 13.17 0.85 6.59
C ILE A 120 12.32 -0.02 5.66
N TYR A 121 11.01 0.21 5.60
CA TYR A 121 10.08 -0.75 4.98
C TYR A 121 9.70 -0.40 3.54
N GLU A 122 9.78 0.88 3.12
CA GLU A 122 9.45 1.29 1.75
C GLU A 122 10.23 0.51 0.68
N PRO A 123 11.56 0.26 0.83
CA PRO A 123 12.31 -0.54 -0.12
C PRO A 123 11.93 -2.03 -0.15
N LEU A 124 11.21 -2.51 0.86
CA LEU A 124 10.86 -3.93 1.01
C LEU A 124 9.48 -4.25 0.46
N PHE A 125 8.61 -3.25 0.33
CA PHE A 125 7.25 -3.46 -0.17
C PHE A 125 7.25 -3.81 -1.65
N TYR A 126 6.39 -4.76 -2.02
CA TYR A 126 6.19 -5.13 -3.42
C TYR A 126 5.59 -3.98 -4.23
N ASP A 127 5.86 -3.95 -5.52
CA ASP A 127 5.31 -2.95 -6.44
C ASP A 127 3.79 -2.99 -6.56
N GLN A 128 3.16 -4.10 -6.20
CA GLN A 128 1.72 -4.29 -6.17
C GLN A 128 1.03 -3.62 -4.97
N SER A 129 1.80 -3.21 -3.97
CA SER A 129 1.27 -2.47 -2.82
C SER A 129 1.23 -0.98 -3.13
N HIS A 130 0.04 -0.35 -3.09
CA HIS A 130 -0.14 1.06 -3.47
C HIS A 130 -0.71 1.93 -2.35
N GLY A 131 -1.36 1.34 -1.34
CA GLY A 131 -2.04 2.09 -0.29
C GLY A 131 -1.07 2.83 0.64
N PHE A 132 -1.30 4.13 0.89
CA PHE A 132 -0.57 4.94 1.87
C PHE A 132 0.96 4.98 1.70
N ARG A 133 1.47 4.77 0.50
CA ARG A 133 2.90 4.81 0.19
C ARG A 133 3.25 6.10 -0.56
N PRO A 134 4.50 6.62 -0.41
CA PRO A 134 4.99 7.75 -1.20
C PRO A 134 4.84 7.46 -2.70
N GLU A 135 4.45 8.49 -3.46
CA GLU A 135 4.31 8.43 -4.93
C GLU A 135 3.37 7.34 -5.46
N ARG A 136 2.59 6.67 -4.59
CA ARG A 136 1.60 5.66 -4.93
C ARG A 136 0.18 6.17 -4.65
N SER A 137 -0.78 5.73 -5.46
CA SER A 137 -2.18 6.14 -5.36
C SER A 137 -3.12 5.10 -5.96
N CYS A 138 -4.42 5.32 -5.84
CA CYS A 138 -5.42 4.50 -6.57
C CYS A 138 -5.17 4.55 -8.09
N HIS A 139 -4.72 5.68 -8.62
CA HIS A 139 -4.43 5.81 -10.06
C HIS A 139 -3.25 4.94 -10.48
N THR A 140 -2.16 4.92 -9.71
CA THR A 140 -1.01 4.05 -10.00
C THR A 140 -1.39 2.57 -9.93
N ALA A 141 -2.30 2.17 -9.02
CA ALA A 141 -2.83 0.82 -8.95
C ALA A 141 -3.65 0.46 -10.21
N LEU A 142 -4.54 1.36 -10.64
CA LEU A 142 -5.35 1.17 -11.85
C LEU A 142 -4.49 1.09 -13.12
N ASP A 143 -3.47 1.92 -13.24
CA ASP A 143 -2.53 1.87 -14.36
C ASP A 143 -1.75 0.55 -14.39
N GLN A 144 -1.34 0.05 -13.24
CA GLN A 144 -0.67 -1.24 -13.13
C GLN A 144 -1.61 -2.39 -13.54
N ILE A 145 -2.88 -2.36 -13.11
CA ILE A 145 -3.89 -3.34 -13.53
C ILE A 145 -4.08 -3.27 -15.06
N LYS A 146 -4.29 -2.07 -15.61
CA LYS A 146 -4.46 -1.86 -17.05
C LYS A 146 -3.29 -2.41 -17.87
N THR A 147 -2.08 -2.27 -17.36
CA THR A 147 -0.85 -2.71 -18.06
C THR A 147 -0.61 -4.20 -17.92
N ASN A 148 -0.73 -4.74 -16.71
CA ASN A 148 -0.27 -6.08 -16.38
C ASN A 148 -1.36 -7.16 -16.47
N PHE A 149 -2.66 -6.79 -16.40
CA PHE A 149 -3.76 -7.76 -16.41
C PHE A 149 -4.27 -8.07 -17.82
N ARG A 150 -3.42 -7.88 -18.82
CA ARG A 150 -3.76 -8.27 -20.22
C ARG A 150 -3.82 -9.78 -20.33
N SER A 151 -4.93 -10.29 -20.89
CA SER A 151 -5.14 -11.73 -21.11
C SER A 151 -5.26 -12.59 -19.84
N VAL A 152 -5.59 -12.00 -18.68
CA VAL A 152 -5.94 -12.79 -17.50
C VAL A 152 -7.29 -13.47 -17.72
N LYS A 153 -7.39 -14.73 -17.28
CA LYS A 153 -8.63 -15.52 -17.36
C LYS A 153 -9.47 -15.41 -16.09
N TRP A 154 -8.82 -15.22 -14.96
CA TRP A 154 -9.45 -15.17 -13.64
C TRP A 154 -9.06 -13.90 -12.94
N PHE A 155 -10.04 -13.25 -12.35
CA PHE A 155 -9.87 -12.12 -11.44
C PHE A 155 -10.47 -12.51 -10.09
N ILE A 156 -9.67 -12.45 -9.04
CA ILE A 156 -10.09 -12.75 -7.67
C ILE A 156 -10.06 -11.44 -6.91
N GLU A 157 -11.24 -11.00 -6.47
CA GLU A 157 -11.40 -9.82 -5.63
C GLU A 157 -11.57 -10.24 -4.18
N GLY A 158 -10.88 -9.56 -3.26
CA GLY A 158 -11.00 -9.77 -1.83
C GLY A 158 -10.98 -8.44 -1.09
N ASP A 159 -11.73 -8.34 0.00
CA ASP A 159 -11.75 -7.21 0.91
C ASP A 159 -11.53 -7.65 2.35
N ILE A 160 -10.75 -6.89 3.11
CA ILE A 160 -10.48 -7.17 4.52
C ILE A 160 -11.40 -6.30 5.37
N LYS A 161 -12.43 -6.91 5.95
CA LYS A 161 -13.37 -6.21 6.84
C LYS A 161 -12.65 -5.68 8.07
N GLY A 162 -12.72 -4.36 8.28
CA GLY A 162 -12.18 -3.71 9.48
C GLY A 162 -10.68 -3.93 9.67
N CYS A 163 -9.88 -3.82 8.59
CA CYS A 163 -8.45 -4.11 8.61
C CYS A 163 -7.73 -3.43 9.78
N PHE A 164 -7.90 -2.10 9.93
CA PHE A 164 -7.26 -1.33 11.01
C PHE A 164 -7.72 -1.75 12.42
N ASP A 165 -8.97 -2.16 12.58
CA ASP A 165 -9.55 -2.50 13.87
C ASP A 165 -9.16 -3.92 14.33
N ASN A 166 -8.72 -4.77 13.37
CA ASN A 166 -8.43 -6.18 13.60
C ASN A 166 -6.94 -6.54 13.53
N ILE A 167 -6.04 -5.56 13.49
CA ILE A 167 -4.59 -5.81 13.55
C ILE A 167 -4.25 -6.37 14.93
N ASP A 168 -3.71 -7.60 14.97
CA ASP A 168 -3.20 -8.20 16.20
C ASP A 168 -1.89 -7.52 16.61
N HIS A 169 -1.86 -6.94 17.81
CA HIS A 169 -0.70 -6.22 18.32
C HIS A 169 0.52 -7.12 18.49
N ALA A 170 0.34 -8.36 18.96
CA ALA A 170 1.46 -9.28 19.20
C ALA A 170 2.09 -9.72 17.87
N VAL A 171 1.26 -10.00 16.86
CA VAL A 171 1.73 -10.36 15.52
C VAL A 171 2.44 -9.18 14.88
N LEU A 172 1.86 -7.97 14.94
CA LEU A 172 2.49 -6.76 14.39
C LEU A 172 3.86 -6.49 15.04
N ILE A 173 3.93 -6.52 16.36
CA ILE A 173 5.19 -6.29 17.10
C ILE A 173 6.21 -7.36 16.71
N LYS A 174 5.82 -8.63 16.65
CA LYS A 174 6.72 -9.70 16.21
C LYS A 174 7.23 -9.49 14.79
N THR A 175 6.40 -9.00 13.89
CA THR A 175 6.80 -8.66 12.51
C THR A 175 7.81 -7.51 12.50
N LEU A 176 7.58 -6.46 13.30
CA LEU A 176 8.53 -5.36 13.44
C LEU A 176 9.87 -5.81 14.03
N GLU A 177 9.83 -6.69 15.04
CA GLU A 177 11.01 -7.23 15.72
C GLU A 177 11.90 -8.10 14.80
N VAL A 178 11.42 -8.53 13.65
CA VAL A 178 12.27 -9.20 12.64
C VAL A 178 13.37 -8.24 12.15
N LYS A 179 13.01 -6.99 11.85
CA LYS A 179 13.91 -5.96 11.31
C LYS A 179 14.48 -5.02 12.37
N ILE A 180 13.73 -4.74 13.41
CA ILE A 180 14.06 -3.74 14.42
C ILE A 180 14.39 -4.43 15.73
N LYS A 181 15.68 -4.46 16.09
CA LYS A 181 16.18 -5.06 17.34
C LYS A 181 16.44 -4.02 18.44
N ASP A 182 15.81 -2.84 18.31
CA ASP A 182 15.85 -1.80 19.32
C ASP A 182 14.58 -1.86 20.19
N SER A 183 14.69 -2.47 21.37
CA SER A 183 13.56 -2.69 22.29
C SER A 183 12.91 -1.37 22.75
N ARG A 184 13.68 -0.27 22.90
CA ARG A 184 13.16 1.03 23.29
C ARG A 184 12.31 1.63 22.18
N PHE A 185 12.75 1.51 20.93
CA PHE A 185 11.99 1.96 19.77
C PHE A 185 10.69 1.16 19.58
N ILE A 186 10.77 -0.16 19.69
CA ILE A 186 9.59 -1.04 19.64
C ILE A 186 8.62 -0.75 20.78
N ASN A 187 9.12 -0.44 21.97
CA ASN A 187 8.26 -0.12 23.11
C ASN A 187 7.45 1.16 22.87
N ILE A 188 8.00 2.18 22.19
CA ILE A 188 7.23 3.39 21.82
C ILE A 188 6.04 3.00 20.91
N ILE A 189 6.27 2.15 19.91
CA ILE A 189 5.18 1.68 19.05
C ILE A 189 4.12 0.92 19.87
N ARG A 190 4.57 0.07 20.77
CA ARG A 190 3.69 -0.71 21.67
C ARG A 190 2.83 0.20 22.56
N THR A 191 3.39 1.31 23.05
CA THR A 191 2.61 2.28 23.85
C THR A 191 1.55 2.99 23.01
N PHE A 192 1.83 3.34 21.74
CA PHE A 192 0.83 3.92 20.84
C PHE A 192 -0.34 2.95 20.59
N LEU A 193 -0.06 1.67 20.36
CA LEU A 193 -1.10 0.66 20.14
C LEU A 193 -2.02 0.47 21.36
N LYS A 194 -1.49 0.71 22.57
CA LYS A 194 -2.19 0.55 23.85
C LYS A 194 -2.77 1.84 24.40
N ALA A 195 -2.61 2.97 23.73
CA ALA A 195 -3.04 4.27 24.24
C ALA A 195 -4.54 4.37 24.56
N GLY A 196 -5.37 3.57 23.88
CA GLY A 196 -6.83 3.60 24.02
C GLY A 196 -7.45 4.83 23.35
N TYR A 197 -8.74 5.02 23.61
CA TYR A 197 -9.47 6.18 23.10
C TYR A 197 -10.47 6.71 24.13
N VAL A 198 -10.83 7.97 23.98
CA VAL A 198 -11.88 8.62 24.74
C VAL A 198 -13.06 8.89 23.82
N GLU A 199 -14.25 8.47 24.25
CA GLU A 199 -15.54 8.67 23.60
C GLU A 199 -16.56 9.02 24.67
N ASP A 200 -17.32 10.09 24.47
CA ASP A 200 -18.33 10.58 25.43
C ASP A 200 -17.77 10.72 26.86
N PHE A 201 -16.54 11.25 26.98
CA PHE A 201 -15.80 11.41 28.24
C PHE A 201 -15.45 10.10 28.96
N GLN A 202 -15.61 8.94 28.30
CA GLN A 202 -15.24 7.65 28.86
C GLN A 202 -13.99 7.11 28.17
N TYR A 203 -13.07 6.53 28.96
CA TYR A 203 -11.88 5.87 28.45
C TYR A 203 -12.18 4.44 28.06
N HIS A 204 -11.70 4.05 26.88
CA HIS A 204 -11.76 2.68 26.36
C HIS A 204 -10.35 2.18 26.04
N SER A 205 -10.02 1.00 26.52
CA SER A 205 -8.75 0.36 26.20
C SER A 205 -8.79 -0.26 24.81
N THR A 206 -7.64 -0.26 24.12
CA THR A 206 -7.48 -0.90 22.81
C THR A 206 -6.74 -2.24 22.98
N LEU A 207 -7.42 -3.34 22.72
CA LEU A 207 -6.86 -4.70 22.78
C LEU A 207 -6.31 -5.16 21.43
N SER A 208 -6.89 -4.66 20.33
CA SER A 208 -6.49 -4.94 18.95
C SER A 208 -6.65 -3.69 18.10
N GLY A 209 -6.07 -3.71 16.91
CA GLY A 209 -6.21 -2.62 15.95
C GLY A 209 -5.25 -1.47 16.17
N THR A 210 -5.22 -0.58 15.19
CA THR A 210 -4.52 0.70 15.25
C THR A 210 -5.57 1.81 15.18
N PRO A 211 -5.44 2.91 15.95
CA PRO A 211 -6.40 4.01 15.90
C PRO A 211 -6.57 4.52 14.46
N GLN A 212 -7.78 4.43 13.89
CA GLN A 212 -8.07 5.03 12.59
C GLN A 212 -7.91 6.55 12.72
N GLY A 213 -6.91 7.12 12.02
CA GLY A 213 -6.53 8.54 12.12
C GLY A 213 -5.20 8.79 12.85
N GLY A 214 -4.59 7.79 13.46
CA GLY A 214 -3.21 7.89 13.93
C GLY A 214 -2.23 8.04 12.76
N ILE A 215 -1.23 8.90 12.93
CA ILE A 215 -0.23 9.19 11.88
C ILE A 215 0.57 7.94 11.49
N ILE A 216 0.86 7.08 12.45
CA ILE A 216 1.65 5.86 12.24
C ILE A 216 0.81 4.68 11.72
N SER A 217 -0.52 4.72 11.87
CA SER A 217 -1.41 3.57 11.58
C SER A 217 -1.32 3.06 10.15
N PRO A 218 -1.23 3.91 9.10
CA PRO A 218 -1.12 3.43 7.72
C PRO A 218 0.14 2.60 7.46
N ILE A 219 1.30 3.05 7.92
CA ILE A 219 2.55 2.31 7.70
C ILE A 219 2.57 1.00 8.49
N LEU A 220 2.01 0.97 9.71
CA LEU A 220 1.88 -0.25 10.50
C LEU A 220 0.97 -1.27 9.82
N ALA A 221 -0.14 -0.82 9.21
CA ALA A 221 -1.03 -1.67 8.43
C ALA A 221 -0.32 -2.24 7.19
N ASN A 222 0.45 -1.43 6.47
CA ASN A 222 1.23 -1.89 5.32
C ASN A 222 2.28 -2.94 5.73
N ILE A 223 2.98 -2.74 6.85
CA ILE A 223 3.96 -3.71 7.38
C ILE A 223 3.26 -5.02 7.75
N TYR A 224 2.09 -4.94 8.39
CA TYR A 224 1.31 -6.11 8.78
C TYR A 224 0.83 -6.90 7.55
N LEU A 225 0.28 -6.21 6.56
CA LEU A 225 -0.24 -6.82 5.32
C LEU A 225 0.86 -7.29 4.37
N HIS A 226 2.07 -6.77 4.48
CA HIS A 226 3.20 -7.23 3.68
C HIS A 226 3.50 -8.73 3.87
N GLU A 227 3.18 -9.30 5.02
CA GLU A 227 3.29 -10.75 5.22
C GLU A 227 2.27 -11.54 4.39
N LEU A 228 1.08 -10.96 4.14
CA LEU A 228 0.11 -11.51 3.19
C LEU A 228 0.65 -11.42 1.76
N ASP A 229 1.19 -10.25 1.39
CA ASP A 229 1.77 -10.04 0.05
C ASP A 229 2.88 -11.07 -0.22
N ARG A 230 3.77 -11.31 0.74
CA ARG A 230 4.83 -12.32 0.63
C ARG A 230 4.28 -13.74 0.39
N LYS A 231 3.18 -14.11 1.03
CA LYS A 231 2.52 -15.41 0.82
C LYS A 231 1.89 -15.49 -0.56
N VAL A 232 1.19 -14.45 -0.98
CA VAL A 232 0.53 -14.38 -2.30
C VAL A 232 1.59 -14.42 -3.42
N MET A 233 2.69 -13.69 -3.28
CA MET A 233 3.78 -13.72 -4.27
C MET A 233 4.42 -15.12 -4.39
N LYS A 234 4.63 -15.82 -3.29
CA LYS A 234 5.11 -17.22 -3.32
C LYS A 234 4.12 -18.17 -4.01
N LEU A 235 2.82 -17.97 -3.80
CA LEU A 235 1.78 -18.73 -4.50
C LEU A 235 1.78 -18.42 -5.99
N LYS A 236 1.90 -17.15 -6.36
CA LYS A 236 2.01 -16.71 -7.75
C LYS A 236 3.20 -17.35 -8.45
N GLU A 237 4.38 -17.32 -7.86
CA GLU A 237 5.57 -17.95 -8.41
C GLU A 237 5.39 -19.46 -8.67
N LYS A 238 4.76 -20.18 -7.74
CA LYS A 238 4.45 -21.61 -7.92
C LYS A 238 3.47 -21.83 -9.07
N PHE A 239 2.44 -20.98 -9.14
CA PHE A 239 1.43 -21.08 -10.19
C PHE A 239 2.03 -20.79 -11.58
N ASP A 240 2.83 -19.73 -11.69
CA ASP A 240 3.44 -19.32 -12.95
C ASP A 240 4.46 -20.38 -13.46
N LYS A 241 5.19 -21.02 -12.56
CA LYS A 241 6.12 -22.12 -12.93
C LYS A 241 5.41 -23.36 -13.47
N GLN A 242 4.17 -23.60 -13.06
CA GLN A 242 3.37 -24.75 -13.53
C GLN A 242 2.62 -24.46 -14.83
N SER A 243 2.52 -23.22 -15.23
CA SER A 243 1.75 -22.76 -16.38
C SER A 243 2.61 -22.72 -17.65
N THR A 244 3.06 -23.88 -18.14
CA THR A 244 3.30 -24.01 -19.57
C THR A 244 1.96 -23.86 -20.27
N ARG A 245 1.73 -22.71 -20.93
CA ARG A 245 0.55 -22.52 -21.78
C ARG A 245 0.63 -23.54 -22.90
N HIS A 246 -0.07 -24.66 -22.77
CA HIS A 246 -0.28 -25.56 -23.88
C HIS A 246 -1.12 -24.84 -24.93
N GLN A 247 -0.45 -24.42 -26.00
CA GLN A 247 -1.15 -23.88 -27.15
C GLN A 247 -1.96 -25.00 -27.77
N THR A 248 -3.24 -24.79 -28.06
CA THR A 248 -4.05 -25.78 -28.73
C THR A 248 -3.45 -26.10 -30.12
N PRO A 249 -3.59 -27.32 -30.63
CA PRO A 249 -3.10 -27.70 -31.97
C PRO A 249 -3.63 -26.76 -33.06
N GLU A 250 -4.87 -26.32 -32.95
CA GLU A 250 -5.51 -25.35 -33.84
C GLU A 250 -4.82 -23.98 -33.81
N TYR A 251 -4.50 -23.47 -32.62
CA TYR A 251 -3.75 -22.20 -32.48
C TYR A 251 -2.36 -22.31 -33.12
N LEU A 252 -1.65 -23.44 -32.90
CA LEU A 252 -0.34 -23.65 -33.50
C LEU A 252 -0.42 -23.72 -35.03
N HIS A 253 -1.46 -24.36 -35.58
CA HIS A 253 -1.71 -24.41 -37.03
C HIS A 253 -1.98 -23.02 -37.60
N LEU A 254 -2.85 -22.21 -36.94
CA LEU A 254 -3.17 -20.84 -37.37
C LEU A 254 -1.95 -19.91 -37.23
N ALA A 255 -1.17 -20.07 -36.19
CA ALA A 255 0.06 -19.28 -35.98
C ALA A 255 1.10 -19.56 -37.08
N LYS A 256 1.30 -20.84 -37.45
CA LYS A 256 2.17 -21.21 -38.54
C LYS A 256 1.65 -20.68 -39.89
N ARG A 257 0.36 -20.81 -40.15
CA ARG A 257 -0.27 -20.27 -41.38
C ARG A 257 -0.09 -18.74 -41.47
N ARG A 258 -0.31 -18.00 -40.36
CA ARG A 258 -0.05 -16.55 -40.32
C ARG A 258 1.40 -16.21 -40.64
N GLN A 259 2.33 -16.95 -40.05
CA GLN A 259 3.77 -16.74 -40.29
C GLN A 259 4.16 -17.01 -41.73
N THR A 260 3.57 -18.01 -42.35
CA THR A 260 3.79 -18.36 -43.77
C THR A 260 3.22 -17.27 -44.69
N LEU A 261 2.03 -16.76 -44.39
CA LEU A 261 1.42 -15.67 -45.15
C LEU A 261 2.21 -14.37 -45.02
N GLN A 262 2.68 -14.03 -43.79
CA GLN A 262 3.55 -12.88 -43.58
C GLN A 262 4.82 -12.95 -44.41
N LYS A 263 5.50 -14.09 -44.42
CA LYS A 263 6.69 -14.32 -45.27
C LYS A 263 6.41 -14.17 -46.76
N LYS A 264 5.21 -14.54 -47.25
CA LYS A 264 4.81 -14.30 -48.62
C LYS A 264 4.64 -12.81 -48.92
N ILE A 265 3.89 -12.11 -48.04
CA ILE A 265 3.71 -10.67 -48.18
C ILE A 265 5.04 -9.93 -48.19
N ASP A 266 5.95 -10.28 -47.27
CA ASP A 266 7.27 -9.66 -47.19
C ASP A 266 8.10 -9.90 -48.48
N ARG A 267 8.03 -11.10 -49.09
CA ARG A 267 8.67 -11.41 -50.35
C ARG A 267 8.03 -10.66 -51.54
N ASP A 268 6.72 -10.56 -51.57
CA ASP A 268 6.01 -9.88 -52.66
C ASP A 268 6.27 -8.36 -52.60
N ASN A 269 6.35 -7.79 -51.35
CA ASN A 269 6.78 -6.41 -51.17
C ASN A 269 8.22 -6.17 -51.60
N GLN A 270 9.17 -7.09 -51.32
CA GLN A 270 10.54 -6.99 -51.80
C GLN A 270 10.63 -7.06 -53.33
N ARG A 271 9.87 -7.97 -53.95
CA ARG A 271 9.82 -8.05 -55.42
C ARG A 271 9.16 -6.84 -56.07
N GLY A 272 8.12 -6.25 -55.41
CA GLY A 272 7.48 -5.04 -55.86
C GLY A 272 8.41 -3.81 -55.77
N THR A 273 9.30 -3.75 -54.81
CA THR A 273 10.34 -2.70 -54.68
C THR A 273 11.44 -2.89 -55.71
N GLU A 274 11.83 -4.10 -56.06
CA GLU A 274 12.84 -4.34 -57.10
C GLU A 274 12.28 -4.10 -58.53
N ALA A 275 10.97 -4.35 -58.74
CA ALA A 275 10.30 -4.05 -60.01
C ALA A 275 9.95 -2.55 -60.19
N GLY A 276 9.84 -1.77 -59.10
CA GLY A 276 9.46 -0.36 -59.10
C GLY A 276 10.59 0.64 -59.45
N ILE A 277 11.81 0.16 -59.72
CA ILE A 277 12.94 1.01 -60.09
C ILE A 277 13.02 1.27 -61.60
N SER A 278 12.13 0.64 -62.40
CA SER A 278 12.01 0.90 -63.83
C SER A 278 10.58 1.18 -64.26
N GLY A 279 10.11 2.42 -64.07
CA GLY A 279 8.84 2.81 -64.63
C GLY A 279 8.11 3.88 -63.84
N SER A 280 8.35 5.13 -64.22
CA SER A 280 7.52 6.27 -63.86
C SER A 280 6.05 6.08 -64.29
N SER A 281 5.10 6.24 -63.36
CA SER A 281 3.88 7.04 -63.59
C SER A 281 2.98 7.02 -62.36
N GLU A 282 2.67 8.23 -61.95
CA GLU A 282 1.58 8.58 -61.05
C GLU A 282 0.26 8.02 -61.58
N SER A 283 -0.42 7.20 -60.80
CA SER A 283 -1.87 7.02 -60.74
C SER A 283 -2.22 5.64 -60.18
N CYS A 284 -2.32 5.51 -58.87
CA CYS A 284 -3.21 4.62 -58.16
C CYS A 284 -3.06 4.73 -56.63
N LEU A 285 -3.39 5.90 -56.11
CA LEU A 285 -3.55 6.11 -54.68
C LEU A 285 -5.02 6.48 -54.41
N THR A 286 -5.93 5.55 -54.61
CA THR A 286 -7.31 5.63 -54.07
C THR A 286 -8.00 4.30 -54.24
N GLU A 287 -7.71 3.30 -53.40
CA GLU A 287 -8.63 2.18 -53.15
C GLU A 287 -8.07 1.12 -52.17
N HIS A 288 -7.42 1.54 -51.08
CA HIS A 288 -7.10 0.59 -50.00
C HIS A 288 -7.28 1.17 -48.60
N GLN A 289 -8.35 1.94 -48.39
CA GLN A 289 -8.81 2.35 -47.06
C GLN A 289 -10.25 1.94 -46.82
N GLN A 290 -10.57 0.65 -46.82
CA GLN A 290 -11.83 0.14 -46.24
C GLN A 290 -11.77 -1.37 -46.09
N HIS A 291 -10.90 -1.89 -45.22
CA HIS A 291 -11.13 -3.13 -44.52
C HIS A 291 -10.73 -2.94 -43.06
N GLN A 292 -11.60 -2.26 -42.32
CA GLN A 292 -11.63 -2.32 -40.88
C GLN A 292 -11.96 -3.75 -40.46
N PHE A 293 -11.07 -4.37 -39.70
CA PHE A 293 -11.34 -5.60 -38.99
C PHE A 293 -12.56 -5.43 -38.09
N PRO A 294 -13.53 -6.33 -38.07
CA PRO A 294 -14.67 -6.22 -37.19
C PRO A 294 -14.22 -6.50 -35.75
N HIS A 295 -14.17 -5.44 -34.93
CA HIS A 295 -14.16 -5.54 -33.48
C HIS A 295 -15.57 -5.89 -33.02
N SER A 296 -15.95 -7.16 -33.03
CA SER A 296 -17.08 -7.62 -32.24
C SER A 296 -16.97 -9.13 -32.00
N PHE A 297 -16.44 -9.48 -30.84
CA PHE A 297 -16.74 -10.77 -30.25
C PHE A 297 -18.20 -10.75 -29.76
N PRO A 298 -18.99 -11.79 -29.99
CA PRO A 298 -20.36 -11.84 -29.51
C PRO A 298 -20.36 -11.79 -27.99
N LYS A 299 -21.06 -10.81 -27.43
CA LYS A 299 -21.40 -10.76 -26.01
C LYS A 299 -22.37 -11.92 -25.73
N GLN A 300 -21.88 -13.02 -25.23
CA GLN A 300 -22.75 -13.99 -24.59
C GLN A 300 -23.17 -13.40 -23.25
N HIS A 301 -24.44 -13.01 -23.18
CA HIS A 301 -25.13 -12.69 -21.93
C HIS A 301 -25.22 -13.98 -21.08
N LEU A 302 -24.31 -14.10 -20.12
CA LEU A 302 -24.50 -15.02 -19.00
C LEU A 302 -25.39 -14.31 -17.97
N GLN A 303 -26.69 -14.65 -18.02
CA GLN A 303 -27.62 -14.34 -16.93
C GLN A 303 -27.25 -15.20 -15.73
N TYR A 304 -26.73 -14.58 -14.66
CA TYR A 304 -26.58 -15.22 -13.38
C TYR A 304 -27.96 -15.26 -12.70
N HIS A 305 -28.54 -16.44 -12.62
CA HIS A 305 -29.63 -16.72 -11.71
C HIS A 305 -29.08 -16.70 -10.28
N ARG A 306 -29.52 -15.71 -9.52
CA ARG A 306 -29.31 -15.59 -8.09
C ARG A 306 -30.19 -16.65 -7.41
N THR A 307 -29.61 -17.77 -6.99
CA THR A 307 -30.28 -18.70 -6.08
C THR A 307 -30.04 -18.22 -4.66
N ASP A 308 -31.04 -17.58 -4.09
CA ASP A 308 -31.13 -17.34 -2.66
C ASP A 308 -31.35 -18.69 -1.96
N SER A 309 -30.27 -19.28 -1.43
CA SER A 309 -30.39 -20.36 -0.44
C SER A 309 -30.02 -19.80 0.94
N ALA A 310 -31.04 -19.41 1.68
CA ALA A 310 -30.95 -19.11 3.09
C ALA A 310 -30.54 -20.37 3.87
N LEU A 311 -29.32 -20.44 4.34
CA LEU A 311 -28.92 -21.39 5.38
C LEU A 311 -29.29 -20.79 6.76
N ARG A 312 -30.31 -21.37 7.38
CA ARG A 312 -30.63 -21.15 8.80
C ARG A 312 -29.54 -21.82 9.67
N PRO A 313 -29.16 -21.21 10.79
CA PRO A 313 -28.29 -21.87 11.75
C PRO A 313 -29.05 -22.94 12.48
N GLN A 314 -28.58 -24.17 12.46
CA GLN A 314 -29.04 -25.22 13.35
C GLN A 314 -28.55 -24.93 14.77
N GLN A 315 -29.49 -24.88 15.69
CA GLN A 315 -29.22 -24.92 17.12
C GLN A 315 -28.60 -26.26 17.48
N LEU A 316 -27.42 -26.26 18.05
CA LEU A 316 -26.87 -27.39 18.79
C LEU A 316 -27.39 -27.25 20.22
N SER A 317 -28.30 -28.17 20.58
CA SER A 317 -28.76 -28.42 21.94
C SER A 317 -27.64 -29.09 22.73
N GLU A 318 -27.49 -28.62 23.97
CA GLU A 318 -26.71 -29.23 25.06
C GLU A 318 -27.10 -30.72 25.28
N ASN A 319 -26.06 -31.52 25.44
CA ASN A 319 -25.96 -32.59 26.45
C ASN A 319 -24.49 -32.84 26.76
#